data_5a1d278bc66a02f2c8dae7840993238a
#
_entry.id   5a1d278bc66a02f2c8dae7840993238a
#
_cell.length_a   1.000
_cell.length_b   1.000
_cell.length_c   1.000
_cell.angle_alpha   90.00
_cell.angle_beta   90.00
_cell.angle_gamma   90.00
#
_symmetry.space_group_name_H-M   'P 1'
#
loop_
_entity.id
_entity.type
_entity.pdbx_description
1 polymer ?
#
loop_
_entity_poly.entity_id
_entity_poly.type
_entity_poly.pdbx_seq_one_letter_code
_entity_poly.pdbx_strand_id
1 'polypeptide(L)'
;MCIRDRHDRAPVLSGDGEQVRDFIWVKDVVRMLELCMIKQPNDVFNVCSGKTVSVNQMSQWVAEALGKEHIGLDHKPAGELWDTYPEMFQGTYPLDKSLVAKETTRYSKGSYEKAERILGWRPHTDMESLVKKVTLEIQNV
;
A
#
# COMPACT_ATOMS: atom_id res chain seq x y z
N MET A 1 0.82 2.97 11.18
CA MET A 1 -0.19 4.01 10.96
C MET A 1 -1.34 3.81 11.95
N CYS A 2 -2.24 2.88 11.79
CA CYS A 2 -3.43 2.69 12.63
C CYS A 2 -3.24 2.63 14.17
N ILE A 3 -2.04 2.31 14.69
CA ILE A 3 -1.79 2.29 16.14
C ILE A 3 -1.70 3.71 16.70
N ARG A 4 -1.01 4.62 16.01
CA ARG A 4 -0.86 6.01 16.46
C ARG A 4 -2.20 6.75 16.44
N ASP A 5 -2.98 6.56 15.39
CA ASP A 5 -4.29 7.17 15.19
C ASP A 5 -5.28 6.76 16.30
N ARG A 6 -5.21 5.50 16.77
CA ARG A 6 -6.02 5.03 17.89
C ARG A 6 -5.72 5.78 19.20
N HIS A 7 -4.48 6.20 19.40
CA HIS A 7 -4.02 6.89 20.61
C HIS A 7 -3.96 8.41 20.47
N ASP A 8 -4.74 8.99 19.56
CA ASP A 8 -4.78 10.43 19.29
C ASP A 8 -3.41 11.06 19.00
N ARG A 9 -2.56 10.30 18.26
CA ARG A 9 -1.24 10.74 17.83
C ARG A 9 -1.18 10.79 16.33
N ALA A 10 -0.67 11.89 15.79
CA ALA A 10 -0.47 12.02 14.34
C ALA A 10 0.35 10.86 13.79
N PRO A 11 -0.12 10.19 12.71
CA PRO A 11 0.71 9.22 11.99
C PRO A 11 1.92 9.94 11.40
N VAL A 12 3.07 9.26 11.44
CA VAL A 12 4.32 9.79 10.90
C VAL A 12 4.56 9.15 9.55
N LEU A 13 4.68 9.97 8.53
CA LEU A 13 4.96 9.56 7.15
C LEU A 13 6.41 9.88 6.79
N SER A 14 7.05 8.99 6.05
CA SER A 14 8.38 9.23 5.46
C SER A 14 8.23 9.92 4.11
N GLY A 15 8.87 11.08 3.96
CA GLY A 15 8.73 11.94 2.78
C GLY A 15 7.48 12.82 2.84
N ASP A 16 7.08 13.34 1.68
CA ASP A 16 5.93 14.25 1.52
C ASP A 16 4.56 13.52 1.48
N GLY A 17 4.57 12.19 1.50
CA GLY A 17 3.35 11.38 1.40
C GLY A 17 2.69 11.37 0.01
N GLU A 18 3.29 12.03 -0.99
CA GLU A 18 2.77 12.10 -2.37
C GLU A 18 3.16 10.91 -3.23
N GLN A 19 3.94 9.97 -2.69
CA GLN A 19 4.20 8.71 -3.39
C GLN A 19 2.92 7.93 -3.56
N VAL A 20 2.63 7.50 -4.79
CA VAL A 20 1.43 6.74 -5.13
C VAL A 20 1.74 5.27 -5.40
N ARG A 21 0.83 4.42 -4.99
CA ARG A 21 0.90 2.97 -5.17
C ARG A 21 -0.42 2.44 -5.68
N ASP A 22 -0.34 1.34 -6.42
CA ASP A 22 -1.49 0.54 -6.79
C ASP A 22 -1.72 -0.49 -5.69
N PHE A 23 -2.73 -0.26 -4.87
CA PHE A 23 -3.14 -1.18 -3.81
C PHE A 23 -4.18 -2.14 -4.33
N ILE A 24 -4.04 -3.43 -4.02
CA ILE A 24 -4.98 -4.49 -4.39
C ILE A 24 -5.49 -5.20 -3.14
N TRP A 25 -6.77 -5.51 -3.12
CA TRP A 25 -7.38 -6.29 -2.04
C TRP A 25 -7.00 -7.78 -2.13
N VAL A 26 -6.63 -8.36 -0.99
CA VAL A 26 -6.19 -9.76 -0.94
C VAL A 26 -7.24 -10.74 -1.49
N LYS A 27 -8.54 -10.48 -1.32
CA LYS A 27 -9.60 -11.34 -1.88
C LYS A 27 -9.68 -11.25 -3.41
N ASP A 28 -9.34 -10.10 -4.00
CA ASP A 28 -9.20 -9.99 -5.47
C ASP A 28 -8.00 -10.81 -5.97
N VAL A 29 -6.89 -10.84 -5.19
CA VAL A 29 -5.74 -11.71 -5.48
C VAL A 29 -6.12 -13.18 -5.39
N VAL A 30 -6.81 -13.61 -4.32
CA VAL A 30 -7.28 -14.99 -4.16
C VAL A 30 -8.16 -15.42 -5.33
N ARG A 31 -9.11 -14.59 -5.74
CA ARG A 31 -9.98 -14.86 -6.90
C ARG A 31 -9.18 -15.02 -8.20
N MET A 32 -8.07 -14.25 -8.37
CA MET A 32 -7.17 -14.45 -9.51
C MET A 32 -6.48 -15.80 -9.45
N LEU A 33 -5.98 -16.21 -8.28
CA LEU A 33 -5.35 -17.52 -8.09
C LEU A 33 -6.32 -18.67 -8.39
N GLU A 34 -7.56 -18.58 -7.91
CA GLU A 34 -8.61 -19.56 -8.21
C GLU A 34 -8.86 -19.70 -9.72
N LEU A 35 -8.94 -18.58 -10.44
CA LEU A 35 -9.09 -18.59 -11.91
C LEU A 35 -7.87 -19.21 -12.61
N CYS A 36 -6.66 -18.95 -12.13
CA CYS A 36 -5.46 -19.57 -12.66
C CYS A 36 -5.46 -21.09 -12.43
N MET A 37 -5.91 -21.57 -11.28
CA MET A 37 -6.03 -23.00 -10.99
C MET A 37 -7.05 -23.70 -11.90
N ILE A 38 -8.19 -23.05 -12.16
CA ILE A 38 -9.26 -23.60 -13.00
C ILE A 38 -8.89 -23.57 -14.47
N LYS A 39 -8.38 -22.44 -14.98
CA LYS A 39 -8.09 -22.23 -16.40
C LYS A 39 -6.72 -22.70 -16.84
N GLN A 40 -5.82 -22.93 -15.88
CA GLN A 40 -4.45 -23.42 -16.08
C GLN A 40 -3.68 -22.66 -17.20
N PRO A 41 -3.68 -21.32 -17.19
CA PRO A 41 -2.96 -20.54 -18.18
C PRO A 41 -1.46 -20.73 -17.98
N ASN A 42 -0.74 -21.07 -19.02
CA ASN A 42 0.72 -21.11 -18.98
C ASN A 42 1.29 -19.73 -19.33
N ASP A 43 1.06 -18.75 -18.43
CA ASP A 43 1.42 -17.35 -18.65
C ASP A 43 1.59 -16.56 -17.35
N VAL A 44 2.15 -15.35 -17.43
CA VAL A 44 2.35 -14.43 -16.33
C VAL A 44 1.33 -13.29 -16.42
N PHE A 45 0.70 -12.96 -15.30
CA PHE A 45 -0.32 -11.92 -15.19
C PHE A 45 0.01 -10.94 -14.08
N ASN A 46 -0.24 -9.64 -14.31
CA ASN A 46 -0.27 -8.66 -13.25
C ASN A 46 -1.59 -8.74 -12.49
N VAL A 47 -1.51 -8.71 -11.17
CA VAL A 47 -2.68 -8.63 -10.28
C VAL A 47 -2.63 -7.29 -9.57
N CYS A 48 -3.41 -6.34 -10.03
CA CYS A 48 -3.38 -4.95 -9.59
C CYS A 48 -4.77 -4.32 -9.69
N SER A 49 -4.97 -3.18 -9.03
CA SER A 49 -6.24 -2.47 -9.11
C SER A 49 -6.36 -1.58 -10.36
N GLY A 50 -5.23 -1.22 -10.96
CA GLY A 50 -5.17 -0.25 -12.05
C GLY A 50 -5.44 1.20 -11.60
N LYS A 51 -5.58 1.43 -10.30
CA LYS A 51 -5.77 2.76 -9.69
C LYS A 51 -4.63 3.05 -8.72
N THR A 52 -4.25 4.30 -8.63
CA THR A 52 -3.20 4.74 -7.69
C THR A 52 -3.80 5.55 -6.57
N VAL A 53 -3.25 5.37 -5.37
CA VAL A 53 -3.61 6.12 -4.17
C VAL A 53 -2.32 6.62 -3.53
N SER A 54 -2.27 7.88 -3.10
CA SER A 54 -1.13 8.41 -2.35
C SER A 54 -1.16 7.94 -0.90
N VAL A 55 -0.01 7.99 -0.24
CA VAL A 55 0.07 7.67 1.19
C VAL A 55 -0.74 8.68 2.01
N ASN A 56 -0.71 9.97 1.62
CA ASN A 56 -1.53 11.00 2.23
C ASN A 56 -3.03 10.66 2.14
N GLN A 57 -3.50 10.30 0.94
CA GLN A 57 -4.90 9.94 0.73
C GLN A 57 -5.32 8.69 1.52
N MET A 58 -4.46 7.67 1.54
CA MET A 58 -4.69 6.46 2.36
C MET A 58 -4.81 6.81 3.85
N SER A 59 -3.94 7.68 4.35
CA SER A 59 -3.96 8.14 5.74
C SER A 59 -5.21 8.95 6.05
N GLN A 60 -5.64 9.78 5.12
CA GLN A 60 -6.87 10.55 5.25
C GLN A 60 -8.10 9.64 5.37
N TRP A 61 -8.24 8.62 4.54
CA TRP A 61 -9.35 7.66 4.65
C TRP A 61 -9.40 6.94 5.98
N VAL A 62 -8.22 6.61 6.54
CA VAL A 62 -8.13 6.02 7.89
C VAL A 62 -8.59 7.03 8.95
N ALA A 63 -8.13 8.28 8.88
CA ALA A 63 -8.52 9.33 9.81
C ALA A 63 -10.04 9.60 9.76
N GLU A 64 -10.60 9.71 8.56
CA GLU A 64 -12.04 9.86 8.34
C GLU A 64 -12.86 8.72 8.95
N ALA A 65 -12.41 7.47 8.74
CA ALA A 65 -13.10 6.30 9.30
C ALA A 65 -13.09 6.28 10.84
N LEU A 66 -12.07 6.88 11.45
CA LEU A 66 -11.94 6.99 12.91
C LEU A 66 -12.58 8.27 13.49
N GLY A 67 -13.05 9.20 12.66
CA GLY A 67 -13.53 10.52 13.10
C GLY A 67 -12.41 11.39 13.69
N LYS A 68 -11.19 11.25 13.18
CA LYS A 68 -9.96 11.85 13.71
C LYS A 68 -9.20 12.72 12.71
N GLU A 69 -9.90 13.32 11.76
CA GLU A 69 -9.32 14.19 10.72
C GLU A 69 -8.56 15.39 11.31
N HIS A 70 -8.92 15.78 12.52
CA HIS A 70 -8.32 16.91 13.23
C HIS A 70 -6.88 16.65 13.70
N ILE A 71 -6.43 15.38 13.75
CA ILE A 71 -5.09 15.03 14.24
C ILE A 71 -3.99 15.41 13.24
N GLY A 72 -4.32 15.43 11.93
CA GLY A 72 -3.36 15.73 10.87
C GLY A 72 -2.35 14.61 10.61
N LEU A 73 -1.32 14.93 9.83
CA LEU A 73 -0.24 14.03 9.46
C LEU A 73 1.11 14.70 9.74
N ASP A 74 2.02 13.97 10.38
CA ASP A 74 3.41 14.39 10.54
C ASP A 74 4.25 13.83 9.40
N HIS A 75 5.06 14.69 8.78
CA HIS A 75 5.97 14.29 7.72
C HIS A 75 7.42 14.39 8.20
N LYS A 76 8.19 13.35 7.95
CA LYS A 76 9.63 13.30 8.23
C LYS A 76 10.43 13.21 6.92
N PRO A 77 11.65 13.72 6.89
CA PRO A 77 12.52 13.60 5.72
C PRO A 77 12.59 12.14 5.25
N ALA A 78 12.54 11.95 3.92
CA ALA A 78 12.71 10.62 3.33
C ALA A 78 14.11 10.10 3.70
N GLY A 79 14.15 8.88 4.26
CA GLY A 79 15.40 8.26 4.67
C GLY A 79 15.74 8.41 6.16
N GLU A 80 15.14 9.33 6.91
CA GLU A 80 15.40 9.49 8.36
C GLU A 80 15.18 8.18 9.14
N LEU A 81 14.18 7.37 8.73
CA LEU A 81 13.94 6.07 9.34
C LEU A 81 15.16 5.15 9.22
N TRP A 82 15.82 5.16 8.07
CA TRP A 82 16.96 4.30 7.80
C TRP A 82 18.22 4.72 8.57
N ASP A 83 18.35 5.99 8.92
CA ASP A 83 19.46 6.50 9.72
C ASP A 83 19.38 6.02 11.19
N THR A 84 18.21 5.56 11.65
CA THR A 84 18.03 4.95 12.96
C THR A 84 18.51 3.50 13.02
N TYR A 85 18.83 2.88 11.88
CA TYR A 85 19.28 1.49 11.77
C TYR A 85 20.62 1.40 11.01
N PRO A 86 21.70 2.01 11.52
CA PRO A 86 23.01 2.03 10.84
C PRO A 86 23.58 0.64 10.58
N GLU A 87 23.20 -0.35 11.39
CA GLU A 87 23.61 -1.74 11.25
C GLU A 87 23.15 -2.39 9.94
N MET A 88 22.06 -1.91 9.35
CA MET A 88 21.55 -2.42 8.07
C MET A 88 22.47 -2.07 6.88
N PHE A 89 23.32 -1.06 7.04
CA PHE A 89 24.27 -0.60 6.03
C PHE A 89 25.68 -1.16 6.25
N GLN A 90 25.84 -2.11 7.17
CA GLN A 90 27.09 -2.74 7.55
C GLN A 90 27.00 -4.27 7.47
N GLY A 91 28.15 -4.95 7.55
CA GLY A 91 28.19 -6.41 7.56
C GLY A 91 28.41 -7.05 6.19
N THR A 92 28.13 -8.34 6.09
CA THR A 92 28.45 -9.16 4.88
C THR A 92 27.52 -8.83 3.71
N TYR A 93 26.30 -8.38 3.97
CA TYR A 93 25.30 -8.01 2.96
C TYR A 93 24.67 -6.65 3.30
N PRO A 94 25.44 -5.55 3.17
CA PRO A 94 24.94 -4.22 3.52
C PRO A 94 23.86 -3.76 2.54
N LEU A 95 22.83 -3.07 3.04
CA LEU A 95 21.90 -2.34 2.20
C LEU A 95 22.64 -1.18 1.51
N ASP A 96 22.40 -1.02 0.23
CA ASP A 96 22.90 0.13 -0.52
C ASP A 96 21.91 1.32 -0.37
N LYS A 97 22.38 2.41 0.24
CA LYS A 97 21.58 3.64 0.39
C LYS A 97 21.04 4.17 -0.94
N SER A 98 21.78 3.98 -2.04
CA SER A 98 21.33 4.40 -3.36
C SER A 98 20.18 3.57 -3.89
N LEU A 99 20.13 2.27 -3.56
CA LEU A 99 19.00 1.38 -3.89
C LEU A 99 17.79 1.71 -3.04
N VAL A 100 17.98 1.93 -1.74
CA VAL A 100 16.89 2.36 -0.84
C VAL A 100 16.26 3.66 -1.33
N ALA A 101 17.07 4.62 -1.76
CA ALA A 101 16.58 5.86 -2.33
C ALA A 101 15.80 5.67 -3.66
N LYS A 102 16.20 4.68 -4.47
CA LYS A 102 15.51 4.34 -5.73
C LYS A 102 14.20 3.60 -5.49
N GLU A 103 14.08 2.82 -4.43
CA GLU A 103 12.84 2.12 -4.06
C GLU A 103 11.74 3.06 -3.56
N THR A 104 12.08 4.29 -3.21
CA THR A 104 11.10 5.36 -2.98
C THR A 104 10.54 5.92 -4.29
N THR A 105 10.28 5.03 -5.28
CA THR A 105 9.62 5.43 -6.52
C THR A 105 8.33 6.18 -6.22
N ARG A 106 8.20 7.40 -6.75
CA ARG A 106 7.03 8.24 -6.52
C ARG A 106 5.75 7.67 -7.13
N TYR A 107 5.89 6.79 -8.13
CA TYR A 107 4.76 6.30 -8.90
C TYR A 107 4.89 4.81 -9.21
N SER A 108 3.89 4.03 -8.83
CA SER A 108 3.75 2.63 -9.21
C SER A 108 2.27 2.33 -9.52
N LYS A 109 2.02 1.89 -10.77
CA LYS A 109 0.70 1.51 -11.26
C LYS A 109 0.82 0.28 -12.15
N GLY A 110 -0.02 -0.72 -11.93
CA GLY A 110 -0.14 -1.90 -12.78
C GLY A 110 -1.22 -1.75 -13.85
N SER A 111 -1.20 -2.64 -14.86
CA SER A 111 -2.31 -2.90 -15.76
C SER A 111 -2.75 -4.35 -15.66
N TYR A 112 -4.05 -4.58 -15.47
CA TYR A 112 -4.67 -5.91 -15.44
C TYR A 112 -5.31 -6.30 -16.78
N GLU A 113 -5.17 -5.50 -17.82
CA GLU A 113 -5.82 -5.72 -19.13
C GLU A 113 -5.56 -7.11 -19.72
N LYS A 114 -4.36 -7.65 -19.53
CA LYS A 114 -4.03 -9.01 -19.95
C LYS A 114 -4.83 -10.05 -19.19
N ALA A 115 -4.96 -9.88 -17.87
CA ALA A 115 -5.75 -10.76 -17.01
C ALA A 115 -7.25 -10.70 -17.37
N GLU A 116 -7.77 -9.53 -17.65
CA GLU A 116 -9.16 -9.35 -18.08
C GLU A 116 -9.43 -10.03 -19.42
N ARG A 117 -8.59 -9.78 -20.41
CA ARG A 117 -8.75 -10.34 -21.76
C ARG A 117 -8.67 -11.87 -21.79
N ILE A 118 -7.72 -12.47 -21.05
CA ILE A 118 -7.43 -13.92 -21.14
C ILE A 118 -8.24 -14.70 -20.11
N LEU A 119 -8.36 -14.20 -18.89
CA LEU A 119 -9.00 -14.89 -17.77
C LEU A 119 -10.38 -14.34 -17.41
N GLY A 120 -10.77 -13.19 -17.96
CA GLY A 120 -11.98 -12.50 -17.55
C GLY A 120 -11.89 -11.95 -16.11
N TRP A 121 -10.67 -11.78 -15.59
CA TRP A 121 -10.43 -11.26 -14.26
C TRP A 121 -10.26 -9.75 -14.26
N ARG A 122 -10.91 -9.10 -13.33
CA ARG A 122 -10.69 -7.69 -13.00
C ARG A 122 -10.85 -7.45 -11.50
N PRO A 123 -10.21 -6.43 -10.93
CA PRO A 123 -10.44 -6.06 -9.53
C PRO A 123 -11.89 -5.58 -9.36
N HIS A 124 -12.51 -5.96 -8.24
CA HIS A 124 -13.89 -5.56 -7.93
C HIS A 124 -13.95 -4.59 -6.76
N THR A 125 -12.87 -4.47 -6.00
CA THR A 125 -12.89 -3.75 -4.74
C THR A 125 -12.61 -2.27 -4.94
N ASP A 126 -13.49 -1.42 -4.40
CA ASP A 126 -13.21 -0.01 -4.21
C ASP A 126 -12.31 0.18 -2.99
N MET A 127 -11.14 0.79 -3.19
CA MET A 127 -10.12 0.85 -2.16
C MET A 127 -10.48 1.77 -1.01
N GLU A 128 -11.12 2.90 -1.28
CA GLU A 128 -11.56 3.84 -0.23
C GLU A 128 -12.55 3.17 0.73
N SER A 129 -13.62 2.60 0.18
CA SER A 129 -14.63 1.88 0.96
C SER A 129 -14.04 0.73 1.76
N LEU A 130 -13.06 0.01 1.16
CA LEU A 130 -12.39 -1.09 1.83
C LEU A 130 -11.54 -0.61 3.01
N VAL A 131 -10.73 0.42 2.82
CA VAL A 131 -9.86 0.97 3.88
C VAL A 131 -10.71 1.42 5.06
N LYS A 132 -11.77 2.18 4.79
CA LYS A 132 -12.70 2.64 5.83
C LYS A 132 -13.33 1.46 6.59
N LYS A 133 -13.81 0.44 5.88
CA LYS A 133 -14.40 -0.77 6.49
C LYS A 133 -13.40 -1.51 7.36
N VAL A 134 -12.21 -1.82 6.83
CA VAL A 134 -11.17 -2.57 7.57
C VAL A 134 -10.70 -1.79 8.79
N THR A 135 -10.57 -0.46 8.68
CA THR A 135 -10.20 0.39 9.81
C THR A 135 -11.19 0.25 10.96
N LEU A 136 -12.50 0.27 10.66
CA LEU A 136 -13.55 0.11 11.69
C LEU A 136 -13.58 -1.32 12.27
N GLU A 137 -13.38 -2.34 11.45
CA GLU A 137 -13.30 -3.74 11.91
C GLU A 137 -12.14 -3.94 12.90
N ILE A 138 -10.97 -3.37 12.61
CA ILE A 138 -9.80 -3.47 13.50
C ILE A 138 -9.98 -2.65 14.79
N GLN A 139 -10.77 -1.58 14.76
CA GLN A 139 -11.04 -0.76 15.95
C GLN A 139 -11.84 -1.54 17.00
N ASN A 140 -12.66 -2.49 16.59
CA ASN A 140 -13.57 -3.26 17.46
C ASN A 140 -12.91 -4.55 18.01
N VAL A 141 -11.64 -4.79 17.76
CA VAL A 141 -10.83 -5.90 18.28
C VAL A 141 -9.88 -5.40 19.35
#